data_512fae0b7b39e4683ca5bc65db9d8703
#
_entry.id   512fae0b7b39e4683ca5bc65db9d8703
#
_cell.length_a   1.000
_cell.length_b   1.000
_cell.length_c   1.000
_cell.angle_alpha   90.00
_cell.angle_beta   90.00
_cell.angle_gamma   90.00
#
_symmetry.space_group_name_H-M   'P 1'
#
loop_
_entity.id
_entity.type
_entity.pdbx_description
1 polymer ?
#
loop_
_entity_poly.entity_id
_entity_poly.type
_entity_poly.pdbx_seq_one_letter_code
_entity_poly.pdbx_strand_id
1 'polypeptide(L)'
;MNPQAKPTALVTGSSRGIGREIAIHLARQGFNLLINGRRMSDDLQHTQRLVADTGAAVAAVPFDISDIGSFERILADLWGRFCGIDCLVNNAGISVRRRGDILDVAPDSFDEQIAVNLRGTFFLTQQVARRMVAEPAPRFRSIITISSSNAEATATERGEYCIAKAGLSMLTKLFAVRLAGSGINVYEIRPGLIRTSMSLVAEARYDKLLAAGFSPINRWGEPADVAGPVASLAAGAMPFATGEVLHLDGGLLIPRY
;
A
#
# COMPACT_ATOMS: atom_id res chain seq x y z
N MET A 1 20.13 22.36 -1.11
CA MET A 1 18.85 21.79 -1.61
C MET A 1 17.82 22.89 -1.67
N ASN A 2 17.03 22.96 -2.74
CA ASN A 2 15.99 23.99 -2.85
C ASN A 2 14.84 23.63 -1.89
N PRO A 3 14.54 24.44 -0.86
CA PRO A 3 13.47 24.17 0.10
C PRO A 3 12.05 24.18 -0.51
N GLN A 4 11.93 24.58 -1.78
CA GLN A 4 10.68 24.60 -2.53
C GLN A 4 10.46 23.32 -3.39
N ALA A 5 11.36 22.36 -3.38
CA ALA A 5 11.15 21.12 -4.13
C ALA A 5 9.97 20.32 -3.53
N LYS A 6 9.01 19.93 -4.39
CA LYS A 6 7.85 19.13 -3.97
C LYS A 6 8.31 17.78 -3.41
N PRO A 7 7.66 17.23 -2.36
CA PRO A 7 7.94 15.88 -1.86
C PRO A 7 7.64 14.84 -2.93
N THR A 8 8.35 13.71 -2.87
CA THR A 8 8.17 12.61 -3.81
C THR A 8 7.62 11.36 -3.12
N ALA A 9 6.57 10.76 -3.68
CA ALA A 9 6.00 9.53 -3.19
C ALA A 9 6.18 8.39 -4.21
N LEU A 10 6.58 7.21 -3.72
CA LEU A 10 6.53 5.95 -4.47
C LEU A 10 5.30 5.15 -4.03
N VAL A 11 4.41 4.84 -4.98
CA VAL A 11 3.22 4.02 -4.74
C VAL A 11 3.33 2.71 -5.50
N THR A 12 3.50 1.59 -4.79
CA THR A 12 3.56 0.28 -5.44
C THR A 12 2.15 -0.22 -5.79
N GLY A 13 2.03 -0.96 -6.93
CA GLY A 13 0.74 -1.48 -7.39
C GLY A 13 -0.28 -0.40 -7.73
N SER A 14 0.17 0.71 -8.30
CA SER A 14 -0.68 1.89 -8.59
C SER A 14 -1.29 1.90 -9.99
N SER A 15 -1.29 0.78 -10.72
CA SER A 15 -1.90 0.71 -12.05
C SER A 15 -3.42 0.87 -12.01
N ARG A 16 -4.09 0.48 -10.91
CA ARG A 16 -5.54 0.50 -10.76
C ARG A 16 -5.97 0.47 -9.29
N GLY A 17 -7.29 0.57 -9.05
CA GLY A 17 -7.90 0.40 -7.72
C GLY A 17 -7.34 1.36 -6.67
N ILE A 18 -7.11 0.84 -5.46
CA ILE A 18 -6.64 1.64 -4.31
C ILE A 18 -5.34 2.38 -4.65
N GLY A 19 -4.36 1.71 -5.24
CA GLY A 19 -3.07 2.32 -5.54
C GLY A 19 -3.13 3.46 -6.56
N ARG A 20 -4.00 3.36 -7.58
CA ARG A 20 -4.27 4.44 -8.53
C ARG A 20 -4.83 5.66 -7.81
N GLU A 21 -5.85 5.43 -6.98
CA GLU A 21 -6.53 6.52 -6.28
C GLU A 21 -5.61 7.19 -5.25
N ILE A 22 -4.77 6.41 -4.56
CA ILE A 22 -3.72 6.95 -3.68
C ILE A 22 -2.76 7.85 -4.47
N ALA A 23 -2.30 7.43 -5.64
CA ALA A 23 -1.39 8.22 -6.46
C ALA A 23 -2.01 9.56 -6.87
N ILE A 24 -3.29 9.58 -7.26
CA ILE A 24 -4.04 10.78 -7.63
C ILE A 24 -4.20 11.72 -6.42
N HIS A 25 -4.56 11.18 -5.24
CA HIS A 25 -4.74 11.99 -4.03
C HIS A 25 -3.41 12.59 -3.54
N LEU A 26 -2.32 11.84 -3.55
CA LEU A 26 -0.98 12.35 -3.24
C LEU A 26 -0.54 13.47 -4.20
N ALA A 27 -0.82 13.31 -5.50
CA ALA A 27 -0.54 14.34 -6.49
C ALA A 27 -1.30 15.65 -6.19
N ARG A 28 -2.58 15.56 -5.84
CA ARG A 28 -3.40 16.69 -5.41
C ARG A 28 -2.92 17.33 -4.10
N GLN A 29 -2.24 16.58 -3.23
CA GLN A 29 -1.57 17.07 -2.02
C GLN A 29 -0.18 17.67 -2.31
N GLY A 30 0.21 17.77 -3.59
CA GLY A 30 1.45 18.42 -3.99
C GLY A 30 2.68 17.51 -4.09
N PHE A 31 2.52 16.20 -4.02
CA PHE A 31 3.62 15.26 -4.24
C PHE A 31 3.94 15.08 -5.73
N ASN A 32 5.21 14.88 -6.04
CA ASN A 32 5.64 14.21 -7.26
C ASN A 32 5.45 12.70 -7.10
N LEU A 33 5.12 11.99 -8.18
CA LEU A 33 4.73 10.59 -8.10
C LEU A 33 5.67 9.66 -8.87
N LEU A 34 6.05 8.57 -8.19
CA LEU A 34 6.65 7.37 -8.77
C LEU A 34 5.56 6.29 -8.69
N ILE A 35 4.98 5.96 -9.84
CA ILE A 35 3.89 4.97 -9.91
C ILE A 35 4.41 3.64 -10.41
N ASN A 36 4.03 2.54 -9.75
CA ASN A 36 4.53 1.22 -10.07
C ASN A 36 3.41 0.25 -10.48
N GLY A 37 3.72 -0.57 -11.44
CA GLY A 37 3.04 -1.81 -11.79
C GLY A 37 4.08 -2.87 -12.14
N ARG A 38 3.69 -4.14 -12.16
CA ARG A 38 4.63 -5.24 -12.47
C ARG A 38 5.31 -5.07 -13.84
N ARG A 39 4.60 -4.48 -14.80
CA ARG A 39 5.08 -4.16 -16.14
C ARG A 39 4.42 -2.87 -16.64
N MET A 40 4.96 -2.27 -17.70
CA MET A 40 4.25 -1.22 -18.40
C MET A 40 2.98 -1.81 -19.02
N SER A 41 1.84 -1.19 -18.70
CA SER A 41 0.51 -1.61 -19.16
C SER A 41 -0.36 -0.38 -19.43
N ASP A 42 -1.45 -0.55 -20.19
CA ASP A 42 -2.39 0.53 -20.46
C ASP A 42 -2.98 1.12 -19.16
N ASP A 43 -3.25 0.28 -18.18
CA ASP A 43 -3.69 0.71 -16.84
C ASP A 43 -2.67 1.61 -16.14
N LEU A 44 -1.36 1.28 -16.22
CA LEU A 44 -0.30 2.10 -15.61
C LEU A 44 -0.12 3.41 -16.37
N GLN A 45 -0.16 3.37 -17.71
CA GLN A 45 -0.12 4.57 -18.54
C GLN A 45 -1.34 5.46 -18.30
N HIS A 46 -2.53 4.86 -18.11
CA HIS A 46 -3.73 5.62 -17.76
C HIS A 46 -3.57 6.31 -16.40
N THR A 47 -3.06 5.62 -15.38
CA THR A 47 -2.75 6.23 -14.09
C THR A 47 -1.74 7.37 -14.24
N GLN A 48 -0.72 7.19 -15.08
CA GLN A 48 0.28 8.24 -15.34
C GLN A 48 -0.37 9.51 -15.91
N ARG A 49 -1.28 9.37 -16.89
CA ARG A 49 -2.04 10.51 -17.43
C ARG A 49 -2.88 11.21 -16.35
N LEU A 50 -3.67 10.45 -15.58
CA LEU A 50 -4.50 11.00 -14.51
C LEU A 50 -3.70 11.77 -13.46
N VAL A 51 -2.51 11.29 -13.11
CA VAL A 51 -1.61 12.00 -12.18
C VAL A 51 -1.03 13.26 -12.84
N ALA A 52 -0.58 13.18 -14.09
CA ALA A 52 -0.05 14.32 -14.83
C ALA A 52 -1.10 15.45 -14.99
N ASP A 53 -2.36 15.11 -15.20
CA ASP A 53 -3.47 16.06 -15.30
C ASP A 53 -3.70 16.87 -14.03
N THR A 54 -3.17 16.44 -12.88
CA THR A 54 -3.16 17.24 -11.63
C THR A 54 -2.06 18.32 -11.59
N GLY A 55 -1.15 18.34 -12.57
CA GLY A 55 0.04 19.21 -12.58
C GLY A 55 1.23 18.67 -11.75
N ALA A 56 1.16 17.42 -11.28
CA ALA A 56 2.27 16.77 -10.60
C ALA A 56 3.27 16.16 -11.59
N ALA A 57 4.56 16.20 -11.27
CA ALA A 57 5.53 15.40 -11.99
C ALA A 57 5.32 13.92 -11.67
N VAL A 58 5.32 13.07 -12.70
CA VAL A 58 5.07 11.64 -12.55
C VAL A 58 5.98 10.81 -13.44
N ALA A 59 6.51 9.72 -12.90
CA ALA A 59 7.21 8.70 -13.66
C ALA A 59 6.62 7.32 -13.38
N ALA A 60 6.37 6.57 -14.46
CA ALA A 60 6.05 5.15 -14.36
C ALA A 60 7.35 4.35 -14.16
N VAL A 61 7.36 3.50 -13.14
CA VAL A 61 8.50 2.67 -12.72
C VAL A 61 8.05 1.22 -12.66
N PRO A 62 8.04 0.51 -13.80
CA PRO A 62 7.60 -0.88 -13.82
C PRO A 62 8.67 -1.79 -13.20
N PHE A 63 8.29 -2.58 -12.21
CA PHE A 63 9.05 -3.69 -11.63
C PHE A 63 8.15 -4.64 -10.89
N ASP A 64 8.55 -5.90 -10.82
CA ASP A 64 7.87 -6.91 -10.01
C ASP A 64 8.33 -6.80 -8.55
N ILE A 65 7.39 -6.64 -7.62
CA ILE A 65 7.69 -6.53 -6.19
C ILE A 65 8.34 -7.80 -5.62
N SER A 66 8.18 -8.95 -6.25
CA SER A 66 8.82 -10.20 -5.85
C SER A 66 10.27 -10.33 -6.34
N ASP A 67 10.69 -9.52 -7.32
CA ASP A 67 12.07 -9.48 -7.83
C ASP A 67 12.94 -8.54 -7.00
N ILE A 68 13.35 -9.02 -5.82
CA ILE A 68 14.16 -8.27 -4.87
C ILE A 68 15.52 -7.85 -5.45
N GLY A 69 16.08 -8.67 -6.35
CA GLY A 69 17.39 -8.40 -6.96
C GLY A 69 17.42 -7.13 -7.80
N SER A 70 16.28 -6.69 -8.32
CA SER A 70 16.17 -5.47 -9.14
C SER A 70 16.16 -4.17 -8.32
N PHE A 71 15.83 -4.20 -7.03
CA PHE A 71 15.52 -3.00 -6.23
C PHE A 71 16.69 -2.03 -6.11
N GLU A 72 17.93 -2.54 -5.88
CA GLU A 72 19.10 -1.67 -5.72
C GLU A 72 19.30 -0.77 -6.93
N ARG A 73 19.29 -1.35 -8.12
CA ARG A 73 19.46 -0.64 -9.39
C ARG A 73 18.31 0.35 -9.64
N ILE A 74 17.07 -0.08 -9.40
CA ILE A 74 15.88 0.76 -9.61
C ILE A 74 15.90 1.96 -8.66
N LEU A 75 16.16 1.73 -7.37
CA LEU A 75 16.17 2.79 -6.39
C LEU A 75 17.34 3.76 -6.60
N ALA A 76 18.50 3.29 -7.07
CA ALA A 76 19.62 4.17 -7.41
C ALA A 76 19.22 5.17 -8.50
N ASP A 77 18.58 4.71 -9.60
CA ASP A 77 18.08 5.58 -10.67
C ASP A 77 17.04 6.58 -10.15
N LEU A 78 16.06 6.11 -9.37
CA LEU A 78 14.99 6.97 -8.85
C LEU A 78 15.52 8.04 -7.89
N TRP A 79 16.49 7.68 -7.04
CA TRP A 79 17.10 8.64 -6.12
C TRP A 79 17.84 9.76 -6.84
N GLY A 80 18.58 9.42 -7.90
CA GLY A 80 19.27 10.40 -8.74
C GLY A 80 18.31 11.34 -9.46
N ARG A 81 17.17 10.85 -9.95
CA ARG A 81 16.24 11.63 -10.78
C ARG A 81 15.26 12.50 -9.98
N PHE A 82 14.88 12.08 -8.77
CA PHE A 82 13.83 12.71 -7.97
C PHE A 82 14.34 13.31 -6.65
N CYS A 83 15.64 13.32 -6.42
CA CYS A 83 16.25 13.81 -5.18
C CYS A 83 15.72 13.10 -3.91
N GLY A 84 15.42 11.80 -4.05
CA GLY A 84 14.94 10.94 -2.96
C GLY A 84 13.45 10.65 -3.00
N ILE A 85 13.02 9.81 -2.06
CA ILE A 85 11.62 9.44 -1.81
C ILE A 85 11.28 9.90 -0.40
N ASP A 86 10.23 10.71 -0.24
CA ASP A 86 9.74 11.19 1.06
C ASP A 86 8.61 10.33 1.62
N CYS A 87 7.83 9.69 0.74
CA CYS A 87 6.77 8.76 1.14
C CYS A 87 6.85 7.46 0.33
N LEU A 88 6.89 6.32 1.03
CA LEU A 88 6.69 5.01 0.41
C LEU A 88 5.30 4.50 0.77
N VAL A 89 4.48 4.20 -0.25
CA VAL A 89 3.21 3.51 -0.07
C VAL A 89 3.33 2.07 -0.58
N ASN A 90 3.41 1.13 0.34
CA ASN A 90 3.38 -0.30 0.08
C ASN A 90 1.94 -0.75 -0.16
N ASN A 91 1.49 -0.71 -1.40
CA ASN A 91 0.14 -1.09 -1.79
C ASN A 91 0.12 -2.32 -2.72
N ALA A 92 1.20 -2.65 -3.40
CA ALA A 92 1.27 -3.83 -4.26
C ALA A 92 0.88 -5.10 -3.50
N GLY A 93 0.03 -5.91 -4.10
CA GLY A 93 -0.41 -7.16 -3.51
C GLY A 93 -1.32 -7.94 -4.46
N ILE A 94 -1.47 -9.21 -4.17
CA ILE A 94 -2.34 -10.13 -4.89
C ILE A 94 -3.31 -10.82 -3.93
N SER A 95 -4.45 -11.26 -4.43
CA SER A 95 -5.33 -12.23 -3.75
C SER A 95 -4.92 -13.64 -4.15
N VAL A 96 -5.44 -14.65 -3.44
CA VAL A 96 -5.29 -16.05 -3.85
C VAL A 96 -5.92 -16.26 -5.24
N ARG A 97 -5.30 -17.10 -6.06
CA ARG A 97 -5.81 -17.45 -7.39
C ARG A 97 -7.10 -18.28 -7.29
N ARG A 98 -7.17 -19.16 -6.30
CA ARG A 98 -8.31 -20.02 -6.02
C ARG A 98 -8.61 -20.00 -4.52
N ARG A 99 -9.84 -19.73 -4.17
CA ARG A 99 -10.33 -19.90 -2.79
C ARG A 99 -10.66 -21.36 -2.54
N GLY A 100 -10.31 -21.89 -1.39
CA GLY A 100 -10.53 -23.29 -1.04
C GLY A 100 -10.37 -23.55 0.46
N ASP A 101 -10.45 -24.81 0.86
CA ASP A 101 -10.16 -25.19 2.24
C ASP A 101 -8.68 -24.92 2.57
N ILE A 102 -8.41 -24.44 3.77
CA ILE A 102 -7.05 -24.21 4.24
C ILE A 102 -6.21 -25.48 4.26
N LEU A 103 -6.84 -26.66 4.40
CA LEU A 103 -6.17 -27.97 4.37
C LEU A 103 -5.68 -28.35 2.97
N ASP A 104 -6.20 -27.70 1.92
CA ASP A 104 -5.89 -27.97 0.51
C ASP A 104 -4.99 -26.89 -0.11
N VAL A 105 -4.44 -25.96 0.68
CA VAL A 105 -3.56 -24.91 0.17
C VAL A 105 -2.29 -25.53 -0.41
N ALA A 106 -2.04 -25.29 -1.70
CA ALA A 106 -0.83 -25.76 -2.37
C ALA A 106 0.40 -24.91 -1.95
N PRO A 107 1.59 -25.52 -1.80
CA PRO A 107 2.82 -24.80 -1.48
C PRO A 107 3.09 -23.62 -2.41
N ASP A 108 2.90 -23.77 -3.72
CA ASP A 108 3.11 -22.69 -4.69
C ASP A 108 2.18 -21.48 -4.45
N SER A 109 0.93 -21.72 -4.02
CA SER A 109 0.00 -20.65 -3.66
C SER A 109 0.48 -19.89 -2.43
N PHE A 110 0.93 -20.62 -1.42
CA PHE A 110 1.51 -20.06 -0.20
C PHE A 110 2.76 -19.22 -0.52
N ASP A 111 3.70 -19.80 -1.27
CA ASP A 111 4.97 -19.15 -1.63
C ASP A 111 4.74 -17.88 -2.46
N GLU A 112 3.79 -17.89 -3.40
CA GLU A 112 3.42 -16.71 -4.19
C GLU A 112 2.86 -15.59 -3.29
N GLN A 113 1.98 -15.93 -2.34
CA GLN A 113 1.42 -14.95 -1.41
C GLN A 113 2.50 -14.33 -0.53
N ILE A 114 3.41 -15.14 -0.01
CA ILE A 114 4.52 -14.65 0.81
C ILE A 114 5.49 -13.83 -0.04
N ALA A 115 5.86 -14.29 -1.22
CA ALA A 115 6.81 -13.60 -2.09
C ALA A 115 6.34 -12.18 -2.47
N VAL A 116 5.08 -12.06 -2.89
CA VAL A 116 4.53 -10.79 -3.37
C VAL A 116 4.05 -9.91 -2.21
N ASN A 117 3.17 -10.42 -1.34
CA ASN A 117 2.49 -9.59 -0.35
C ASN A 117 3.38 -9.24 0.85
N LEU A 118 4.35 -10.08 1.22
CA LEU A 118 5.16 -9.87 2.42
C LEU A 118 6.64 -9.69 2.13
N ARG A 119 7.29 -10.68 1.50
CA ARG A 119 8.74 -10.66 1.30
C ARG A 119 9.20 -9.48 0.44
N GLY A 120 8.54 -9.26 -0.70
CA GLY A 120 8.85 -8.13 -1.58
C GLY A 120 8.65 -6.79 -0.90
N THR A 121 7.53 -6.63 -0.19
CA THR A 121 7.22 -5.43 0.61
C THR A 121 8.27 -5.18 1.68
N PHE A 122 8.71 -6.21 2.40
CA PHE A 122 9.74 -6.09 3.42
C PHE A 122 11.06 -5.55 2.85
N PHE A 123 11.56 -6.17 1.79
CA PHE A 123 12.86 -5.80 1.23
C PHE A 123 12.85 -4.46 0.50
N LEU A 124 11.74 -4.10 -0.17
CA LEU A 124 11.60 -2.76 -0.73
C LEU A 124 11.60 -1.70 0.38
N THR A 125 10.82 -1.93 1.45
CA THR A 125 10.79 -1.05 2.63
C THR A 125 12.17 -0.89 3.24
N GLN A 126 12.91 -1.99 3.40
CA GLN A 126 14.27 -1.97 3.95
C GLN A 126 15.22 -1.11 3.11
N GLN A 127 15.20 -1.28 1.78
CA GLN A 127 16.10 -0.54 0.90
C GLN A 127 15.75 0.95 0.80
N VAL A 128 14.45 1.29 0.75
CA VAL A 128 14.00 2.68 0.79
C VAL A 128 14.35 3.32 2.13
N ALA A 129 14.08 2.63 3.25
CA ALA A 129 14.39 3.14 4.59
C ALA A 129 15.89 3.36 4.81
N ARG A 130 16.76 2.47 4.31
CA ARG A 130 18.23 2.67 4.36
C ARG A 130 18.64 3.98 3.70
N ARG A 131 18.11 4.28 2.52
CA ARG A 131 18.40 5.52 1.80
C ARG A 131 17.81 6.75 2.49
N MET A 132 16.57 6.66 3.01
CA MET A 132 15.97 7.73 3.81
C MET A 132 16.81 8.06 5.05
N VAL A 133 17.36 7.06 5.74
CA VAL A 133 18.21 7.27 6.93
C VAL A 133 19.58 7.85 6.54
N ALA A 134 20.16 7.39 5.44
CA ALA A 134 21.48 7.85 4.98
C ALA A 134 21.43 9.31 4.47
N GLU A 135 20.28 9.76 3.98
CA GLU A 135 20.10 11.10 3.43
C GLU A 135 18.97 11.85 4.16
N PRO A 136 19.24 12.39 5.37
CA PRO A 136 18.24 13.15 6.11
C PRO A 136 17.69 14.33 5.29
N ALA A 137 16.39 14.54 5.36
CA ALA A 137 15.72 15.65 4.69
C ALA A 137 14.94 16.52 5.68
N PRO A 138 14.78 17.82 5.40
CA PRO A 138 14.03 18.73 6.27
C PRO A 138 12.50 18.51 6.19
N ARG A 139 12.05 17.65 5.25
CA ARG A 139 10.64 17.35 5.03
C ARG A 139 10.17 16.18 5.87
N PHE A 140 8.87 16.15 6.16
CA PHE A 140 8.22 14.99 6.77
C PHE A 140 8.39 13.76 5.87
N ARG A 141 8.71 12.63 6.48
CA ARG A 141 8.88 11.34 5.79
C ARG A 141 8.03 10.26 6.41
N SER A 142 7.46 9.42 5.55
CA SER A 142 6.60 8.33 6.01
C SER A 142 6.69 7.08 5.15
N ILE A 143 6.34 5.95 5.77
CA ILE A 143 6.13 4.67 5.10
C ILE A 143 4.73 4.22 5.48
N ILE A 144 3.86 3.97 4.49
CA ILE A 144 2.47 3.59 4.70
C ILE A 144 2.24 2.25 4.04
N THR A 145 1.79 1.26 4.82
CA THR A 145 1.55 -0.11 4.33
C THR A 145 0.06 -0.40 4.26
N ILE A 146 -0.43 -0.76 3.08
CA ILE A 146 -1.81 -1.18 2.86
C ILE A 146 -1.89 -2.69 3.11
N SER A 147 -2.37 -3.05 4.29
CA SER A 147 -2.59 -4.44 4.66
C SER A 147 -4.00 -4.93 4.29
N SER A 148 -4.82 -5.27 5.23
CA SER A 148 -6.21 -5.69 5.04
C SER A 148 -6.87 -5.88 6.40
N SER A 149 -8.20 -5.84 6.50
CA SER A 149 -8.95 -6.40 7.63
C SER A 149 -8.58 -7.88 7.89
N ASN A 150 -8.13 -8.61 6.87
CA ASN A 150 -7.62 -9.98 7.02
C ASN A 150 -6.23 -10.09 7.67
N ALA A 151 -5.61 -9.00 8.07
CA ALA A 151 -4.47 -9.06 8.99
C ALA A 151 -4.91 -9.47 10.42
N GLU A 152 -6.20 -9.36 10.73
CA GLU A 152 -6.81 -9.66 12.02
C GLU A 152 -8.00 -10.63 11.90
N ALA A 153 -8.93 -10.37 10.97
CA ALA A 153 -10.05 -11.27 10.73
C ALA A 153 -9.62 -12.48 9.88
N THR A 154 -10.02 -13.66 10.32
CA THR A 154 -9.72 -14.91 9.63
C THR A 154 -10.62 -15.13 8.41
N ALA A 155 -10.06 -15.73 7.37
CA ALA A 155 -10.79 -16.24 6.21
C ALA A 155 -10.11 -17.53 5.75
N THR A 156 -10.65 -18.66 6.18
CA THR A 156 -10.05 -19.99 5.96
C THR A 156 -9.92 -20.34 4.49
N GLU A 157 -10.77 -19.78 3.65
CA GLU A 157 -10.70 -19.96 2.20
C GLU A 157 -9.56 -19.19 1.48
N ARG A 158 -8.76 -18.46 2.24
CA ARG A 158 -7.55 -17.74 1.79
C ARG A 158 -6.54 -17.54 2.91
N GLY A 159 -6.25 -18.59 3.65
CA GLY A 159 -5.40 -18.55 4.85
C GLY A 159 -4.02 -17.99 4.60
N GLU A 160 -3.38 -18.35 3.48
CA GLU A 160 -2.07 -17.84 3.07
C GLU A 160 -2.05 -16.32 2.83
N TYR A 161 -3.14 -15.75 2.32
CA TYR A 161 -3.31 -14.30 2.21
C TYR A 161 -3.40 -13.65 3.60
N CYS A 162 -4.19 -14.23 4.52
CA CYS A 162 -4.32 -13.74 5.88
C CYS A 162 -2.96 -13.72 6.59
N ILE A 163 -2.18 -14.80 6.46
CA ILE A 163 -0.82 -14.92 7.03
C ILE A 163 0.08 -13.81 6.48
N ALA A 164 0.11 -13.62 5.16
CA ALA A 164 0.91 -12.58 4.54
C ALA A 164 0.51 -11.17 5.03
N LYS A 165 -0.80 -10.89 5.15
CA LYS A 165 -1.31 -9.60 5.62
C LYS A 165 -1.07 -9.38 7.12
N ALA A 166 -1.15 -10.41 7.95
CA ALA A 166 -0.76 -10.35 9.35
C ALA A 166 0.75 -10.06 9.51
N GLY A 167 1.58 -10.62 8.64
CA GLY A 167 3.02 -10.31 8.58
C GLY A 167 3.30 -8.84 8.31
N LEU A 168 2.47 -8.15 7.50
CA LEU A 168 2.61 -6.71 7.26
C LEU A 168 2.36 -5.86 8.51
N SER A 169 1.51 -6.31 9.41
CA SER A 169 1.28 -5.62 10.70
C SER A 169 2.52 -5.67 11.58
N MET A 170 3.21 -6.81 11.64
CA MET A 170 4.48 -6.91 12.36
C MET A 170 5.58 -6.11 11.66
N LEU A 171 5.63 -6.13 10.32
CA LEU A 171 6.55 -5.30 9.53
C LEU A 171 6.41 -3.82 9.90
N THR A 172 5.17 -3.30 9.93
CA THR A 172 4.90 -1.90 10.29
C THR A 172 5.47 -1.55 11.66
N LYS A 173 5.23 -2.39 12.68
CA LYS A 173 5.73 -2.17 14.05
C LYS A 173 7.26 -2.19 14.10
N LEU A 174 7.91 -3.15 13.44
CA LEU A 174 9.36 -3.27 13.43
C LEU A 174 10.04 -2.04 12.80
N PHE A 175 9.53 -1.61 11.64
CA PHE A 175 10.07 -0.41 10.99
C PHE A 175 9.73 0.87 11.75
N ALA A 176 8.56 0.98 12.39
CA ALA A 176 8.19 2.11 13.21
C ALA A 176 9.18 2.31 14.36
N VAL A 177 9.46 1.27 15.13
CA VAL A 177 10.43 1.30 16.23
C VAL A 177 11.83 1.65 15.72
N ARG A 178 12.27 1.03 14.61
CA ARG A 178 13.62 1.26 14.07
C ARG A 178 13.82 2.66 13.50
N LEU A 179 12.77 3.27 12.93
CA LEU A 179 12.88 4.50 12.15
C LEU A 179 12.47 5.77 12.93
N ALA A 180 11.84 5.63 14.08
CA ALA A 180 11.38 6.76 14.90
C ALA A 180 12.51 7.75 15.22
N GLY A 181 13.68 7.26 15.63
CA GLY A 181 14.85 8.10 15.89
C GLY A 181 15.45 8.78 14.67
N SER A 182 15.01 8.42 13.46
CA SER A 182 15.41 9.05 12.19
C SER A 182 14.33 10.02 11.67
N GLY A 183 13.26 10.27 12.43
CA GLY A 183 12.18 11.17 12.05
C GLY A 183 11.31 10.62 10.88
N ILE A 184 11.22 9.31 10.72
CA ILE A 184 10.42 8.66 9.68
C ILE A 184 9.27 7.93 10.36
N ASN A 185 8.03 8.34 10.06
CA ASN A 185 6.83 7.73 10.61
C ASN A 185 6.38 6.54 9.76
N VAL A 186 5.89 5.49 10.43
CA VAL A 186 5.43 4.28 9.75
C VAL A 186 3.99 3.98 10.18
N TYR A 187 3.11 3.74 9.20
CA TYR A 187 1.68 3.51 9.43
C TYR A 187 1.19 2.26 8.71
N GLU A 188 0.15 1.67 9.23
CA GLU A 188 -0.62 0.61 8.59
C GLU A 188 -2.03 1.10 8.31
N ILE A 189 -2.52 0.85 7.09
CA ILE A 189 -3.93 1.00 6.72
C ILE A 189 -4.51 -0.39 6.52
N ARG A 190 -5.64 -0.66 7.18
CA ARG A 190 -6.42 -1.90 7.04
C ARG A 190 -7.74 -1.64 6.32
N PRO A 191 -7.76 -1.70 4.99
CA PRO A 191 -9.02 -1.62 4.27
C PRO A 191 -9.91 -2.82 4.58
N GLY A 192 -11.21 -2.57 4.67
CA GLY A 192 -12.23 -3.61 4.67
C GLY A 192 -12.61 -4.03 3.24
N LEU A 193 -13.90 -4.04 2.97
CA LEU A 193 -14.44 -4.40 1.67
C LEU A 193 -14.46 -3.18 0.74
N ILE A 194 -13.43 -3.03 -0.08
CA ILE A 194 -13.27 -1.93 -1.05
C ILE A 194 -13.57 -2.41 -2.46
N ARG A 195 -14.35 -1.63 -3.22
CA ARG A 195 -14.72 -1.92 -4.62
C ARG A 195 -13.51 -1.78 -5.55
N THR A 196 -12.95 -2.89 -5.94
CA THR A 196 -11.79 -2.97 -6.85
C THR A 196 -11.93 -4.19 -7.75
N SER A 197 -11.16 -4.27 -8.84
CA SER A 197 -11.13 -5.47 -9.69
C SER A 197 -10.76 -6.75 -8.92
N MET A 198 -10.04 -6.64 -7.81
CA MET A 198 -9.67 -7.78 -6.95
C MET A 198 -10.86 -8.29 -6.15
N SER A 199 -11.75 -7.42 -5.68
CA SER A 199 -12.91 -7.77 -4.84
C SER A 199 -14.15 -8.11 -5.65
N LEU A 200 -14.32 -7.51 -6.84
CA LEU A 200 -15.47 -7.75 -7.74
C LEU A 200 -15.58 -9.20 -8.22
N VAL A 201 -14.51 -9.98 -8.18
CA VAL A 201 -14.56 -11.43 -8.45
C VAL A 201 -15.54 -12.16 -7.52
N ALA A 202 -15.83 -11.60 -6.34
CA ALA A 202 -16.77 -12.15 -5.36
C ALA A 202 -17.91 -11.16 -5.04
N GLU A 203 -18.28 -10.28 -5.97
CA GLU A 203 -19.25 -9.20 -5.76
C GLU A 203 -20.58 -9.71 -5.21
N ALA A 204 -21.20 -10.69 -5.88
CA ALA A 204 -22.50 -11.23 -5.44
C ALA A 204 -22.50 -11.82 -4.02
N ARG A 205 -21.35 -12.37 -3.56
CA ARG A 205 -21.18 -12.84 -2.19
C ARG A 205 -21.17 -11.68 -1.22
N TYR A 206 -20.39 -10.66 -1.52
CA TYR A 206 -20.24 -9.49 -0.64
C TYR A 206 -21.49 -8.62 -0.60
N ASP A 207 -22.24 -8.51 -1.70
CA ASP A 207 -23.52 -7.82 -1.72
C ASP A 207 -24.53 -8.49 -0.76
N LYS A 208 -24.58 -9.83 -0.73
CA LYS A 208 -25.40 -10.57 0.22
C LYS A 208 -24.96 -10.33 1.67
N LEU A 209 -23.65 -10.28 1.92
CA LEU A 209 -23.15 -10.00 3.26
C LEU A 209 -23.49 -8.57 3.71
N LEU A 210 -23.33 -7.59 2.84
CA LEU A 210 -23.71 -6.20 3.11
C LEU A 210 -25.22 -6.11 3.37
N ALA A 211 -26.05 -6.72 2.55
CA ALA A 211 -27.51 -6.77 2.78
C ALA A 211 -27.88 -7.39 4.14
N ALA A 212 -27.03 -8.27 4.68
CA ALA A 212 -27.18 -8.87 6.01
C ALA A 212 -26.53 -8.06 7.16
N GLY A 213 -26.06 -6.83 6.90
CA GLY A 213 -25.45 -5.99 7.93
C GLY A 213 -24.01 -6.38 8.29
N PHE A 214 -23.21 -6.79 7.32
CA PHE A 214 -21.84 -7.26 7.50
C PHE A 214 -20.93 -6.25 8.20
N SER A 215 -21.09 -4.96 7.92
CA SER A 215 -20.36 -3.90 8.59
C SER A 215 -21.31 -2.78 9.06
N PRO A 216 -20.98 -2.03 10.13
CA PRO A 216 -21.77 -0.89 10.60
C PRO A 216 -22.05 0.16 9.51
N ILE A 217 -21.02 0.56 8.75
CA ILE A 217 -21.21 1.37 7.54
C ILE A 217 -21.51 0.40 6.40
N ASN A 218 -22.79 0.15 6.18
CA ASN A 218 -23.30 -0.95 5.36
C ASN A 218 -23.27 -0.62 3.85
N ARG A 219 -22.09 -0.38 3.33
CA ARG A 219 -21.83 -0.18 1.89
C ARG A 219 -20.45 -0.74 1.53
N TRP A 220 -20.23 -0.90 0.24
CA TRP A 220 -18.88 -1.01 -0.26
C TRP A 220 -18.09 0.27 0.07
N GLY A 221 -16.85 0.10 0.54
CA GLY A 221 -15.89 1.20 0.50
C GLY A 221 -15.42 1.43 -0.94
N GLU A 222 -15.10 2.67 -1.26
CA GLU A 222 -14.51 3.04 -2.54
C GLU A 222 -12.99 3.28 -2.38
N PRO A 223 -12.19 3.14 -3.44
CA PRO A 223 -10.76 3.45 -3.37
C PRO A 223 -10.44 4.81 -2.76
N ALA A 224 -11.31 5.81 -2.96
CA ALA A 224 -11.17 7.16 -2.39
C ALA A 224 -11.29 7.17 -0.85
N ASP A 225 -12.10 6.26 -0.26
CA ASP A 225 -12.22 6.12 1.20
C ASP A 225 -10.86 5.74 1.85
N VAL A 226 -9.98 5.09 1.07
CA VAL A 226 -8.62 4.73 1.50
C VAL A 226 -7.60 5.81 1.12
N ALA A 227 -7.73 6.37 -0.07
CA ALA A 227 -6.74 7.28 -0.63
C ALA A 227 -6.64 8.62 0.12
N GLY A 228 -7.76 9.18 0.57
CA GLY A 228 -7.79 10.43 1.35
C GLY A 228 -6.98 10.34 2.64
N PRO A 229 -7.27 9.39 3.54
CA PRO A 229 -6.48 9.18 4.75
C PRO A 229 -4.99 8.90 4.47
N VAL A 230 -4.65 8.10 3.46
CA VAL A 230 -3.24 7.85 3.08
C VAL A 230 -2.54 9.14 2.69
N ALA A 231 -3.16 9.99 1.86
CA ALA A 231 -2.58 11.26 1.44
C ALA A 231 -2.41 12.22 2.63
N SER A 232 -3.35 12.24 3.57
CA SER A 232 -3.26 13.04 4.80
C SER A 232 -2.09 12.58 5.68
N LEU A 233 -1.92 11.27 5.89
CA LEU A 233 -0.79 10.73 6.64
C LEU A 233 0.55 11.05 5.97
N ALA A 234 0.63 10.90 4.65
CA ALA A 234 1.82 11.23 3.88
C ALA A 234 2.21 12.71 4.00
N ALA A 235 1.21 13.60 4.11
CA ALA A 235 1.41 15.03 4.32
C ALA A 235 1.72 15.41 5.79
N GLY A 236 1.79 14.44 6.71
CA GLY A 236 2.17 14.67 8.09
C GLY A 236 1.00 15.06 9.02
N ALA A 237 -0.23 14.66 8.71
CA ALA A 237 -1.40 14.97 9.56
C ALA A 237 -1.30 14.35 10.97
N MET A 238 -0.49 13.30 11.16
CA MET A 238 -0.33 12.62 12.46
C MET A 238 1.17 12.46 12.82
N PRO A 239 1.92 13.55 13.08
CA PRO A 239 3.37 13.50 13.20
C PRO A 239 3.86 12.82 14.49
N PHE A 240 3.02 12.69 15.50
CA PHE A 240 3.35 12.04 16.79
C PHE A 240 2.87 10.57 16.85
N ALA A 241 2.23 10.06 15.79
CA ALA A 241 1.81 8.67 15.69
C ALA A 241 2.76 7.88 14.78
N THR A 242 3.35 6.78 15.29
CA THR A 242 4.10 5.82 14.48
C THR A 242 3.81 4.40 14.94
N GLY A 243 3.79 3.44 14.03
CA GLY A 243 3.34 2.08 14.29
C GLY A 243 1.82 1.95 14.38
N GLU A 244 1.10 3.03 14.12
CA GLU A 244 -0.36 3.10 14.26
C GLU A 244 -1.07 2.39 13.11
N VAL A 245 -2.23 1.83 13.42
CA VAL A 245 -3.10 1.09 12.51
C VAL A 245 -4.41 1.84 12.35
N LEU A 246 -4.73 2.24 11.13
CA LEU A 246 -6.04 2.83 10.80
C LEU A 246 -6.92 1.79 10.08
N HIS A 247 -8.04 1.45 10.69
CA HIS A 247 -9.06 0.60 10.10
C HIS A 247 -9.97 1.45 9.20
N LEU A 248 -9.92 1.19 7.90
CA LEU A 248 -10.79 1.82 6.89
C LEU A 248 -11.73 0.74 6.32
N ASP A 249 -12.55 0.18 7.19
CA ASP A 249 -13.30 -1.05 6.99
C ASP A 249 -14.81 -0.90 7.22
N GLY A 250 -15.30 0.32 7.44
CA GLY A 250 -16.70 0.56 7.77
C GLY A 250 -17.12 0.03 9.14
N GLY A 251 -16.16 -0.22 10.04
CA GLY A 251 -16.39 -0.78 11.37
C GLY A 251 -16.52 -2.31 11.36
N LEU A 252 -16.06 -2.98 10.30
CA LEU A 252 -16.14 -4.43 10.13
C LEU A 252 -15.55 -5.19 11.32
N LEU A 253 -14.41 -4.74 11.84
CA LEU A 253 -13.66 -5.40 12.91
C LEU A 253 -14.12 -5.00 14.33
N ILE A 254 -15.10 -4.12 14.47
CA ILE A 254 -15.65 -3.78 15.79
C ILE A 254 -16.43 -4.98 16.31
N PRO A 255 -16.05 -5.56 17.48
CA PRO A 255 -16.85 -6.62 18.10
C PRO A 255 -18.28 -6.13 18.38
N ARG A 256 -19.27 -6.92 17.98
CA ARG A 256 -20.70 -6.61 18.18
C ARG A 256 -21.38 -7.78 18.89
N TYR A 257 -22.35 -7.47 19.74
CA TYR A 257 -23.22 -8.44 20.45
C TYR A 257 -24.44 -8.73 19.60
#